data_2be24f82770ea03b6a6e39ef966bda14
#
_entry.id   2be24f82770ea03b6a6e39ef966bda14
#
_cell.length_a   1.000
_cell.length_b   1.000
_cell.length_c   1.000
_cell.angle_alpha   90.00
_cell.angle_beta   90.00
_cell.angle_gamma   90.00
#
_symmetry.space_group_name_H-M   'P 1'
#
loop_
_entity.id
_entity.type
_entity.pdbx_description
1 polymer ?
#
loop_
_entity_poly.entity_id
_entity_poly.type
_entity_poly.pdbx_seq_one_letter_code
_entity_poly.pdbx_strand_id
1 'polypeptide(L)'
;ELCERESLVDFGELLLRVYILLKSNEEVLKHYQRRFSHILVDEFQDTNEVQYQFLKLLADGGAGFMSVGDDDQSIYGWRGAKSENINRFTTDYTNTEIIRLEQNYRSTSVILSAANAVIKNNQGRMGKELWTDQKEGEPISVYSAYNEDDEARYVVGSIQNWVNQGRNLDEVAILYRSNAQSRVLEEAILRESLPYKIYGGLRFYERAEIKNAMSYLRLLFGREDDAAFERVINIPPRGIGAKTIDIIRAKAAEK
;
A
#
# COMPACT_ATOMS: atom_id res chain seq x y z
N GLU A 1 -5.58 6.70 23.68
CA GLU A 1 -4.86 7.50 24.71
C GLU A 1 -3.93 8.55 24.10
N LEU A 2 -2.88 8.18 23.28
CA LEU A 2 -1.97 9.18 22.68
C LEU A 2 -2.72 10.16 21.76
N CYS A 3 -3.52 9.63 20.85
CA CYS A 3 -4.31 10.44 19.91
C CYS A 3 -5.29 11.36 20.62
N GLU A 4 -5.93 10.90 21.69
CA GLU A 4 -6.85 11.72 22.49
C GLU A 4 -6.11 12.84 23.21
N ARG A 5 -4.97 12.54 23.82
CA ARG A 5 -4.14 13.51 24.53
C ARG A 5 -3.62 14.61 23.62
N GLU A 6 -3.16 14.23 22.42
CA GLU A 6 -2.57 15.14 21.43
C GLU A 6 -3.61 15.73 20.46
N SER A 7 -4.91 15.41 20.66
CA SER A 7 -5.98 15.83 19.75
C SER A 7 -5.74 15.43 18.29
N LEU A 8 -5.15 14.27 18.10
CA LEU A 8 -4.84 13.70 16.79
C LEU A 8 -5.85 12.61 16.43
N VAL A 9 -5.99 12.36 15.13
CA VAL A 9 -6.74 11.22 14.60
C VAL A 9 -5.89 10.51 13.55
N ASP A 10 -5.94 9.19 13.51
CA ASP A 10 -5.35 8.43 12.42
C ASP A 10 -6.30 8.32 11.21
N PHE A 11 -5.78 7.82 10.09
CA PHE A 11 -6.59 7.69 8.87
C PHE A 11 -7.75 6.71 9.02
N GLY A 12 -7.58 5.66 9.81
CA GLY A 12 -8.64 4.68 10.09
C GLY A 12 -9.77 5.31 10.89
N GLU A 13 -9.43 6.09 11.89
CA GLU A 13 -10.40 6.80 12.71
C GLU A 13 -11.15 7.89 11.94
N LEU A 14 -10.50 8.61 11.02
CA LEU A 14 -11.19 9.56 10.14
C LEU A 14 -12.32 8.88 9.37
N LEU A 15 -12.04 7.73 8.76
CA LEU A 15 -13.04 6.97 8.02
C LEU A 15 -14.16 6.46 8.93
N LEU A 16 -13.79 5.91 10.08
CA LEU A 16 -14.77 5.41 11.07
C LEU A 16 -15.68 6.53 11.57
N ARG A 17 -15.14 7.69 11.88
CA ARG A 17 -15.94 8.86 12.34
C ARG A 17 -16.90 9.36 11.27
N VAL A 18 -16.46 9.41 10.01
CA VAL A 18 -17.35 9.75 8.89
C VAL A 18 -18.48 8.72 8.75
N TYR A 19 -18.14 7.42 8.82
CA TYR A 19 -19.15 6.37 8.80
C TYR A 19 -20.18 6.52 9.94
N ILE A 20 -19.71 6.75 11.17
CA ILE A 20 -20.59 6.95 12.35
C ILE A 20 -21.45 8.20 12.15
N LEU A 21 -20.88 9.32 11.68
CA LEU A 21 -21.61 10.55 11.40
C LEU A 21 -22.77 10.31 10.42
N LEU A 22 -22.47 9.68 9.29
CA LEU A 22 -23.50 9.38 8.28
C LEU A 22 -24.57 8.43 8.82
N LYS A 23 -24.19 7.44 9.63
CA LYS A 23 -25.12 6.49 10.23
C LYS A 23 -26.03 7.11 11.30
N SER A 24 -25.50 8.10 12.05
CA SER A 24 -26.23 8.73 13.15
C SER A 24 -26.98 10.02 12.75
N ASN A 25 -26.69 10.58 11.58
CA ASN A 25 -27.29 11.83 11.12
C ASN A 25 -27.92 11.66 9.73
N GLU A 26 -29.23 11.45 9.73
CA GLU A 26 -30.01 11.20 8.52
C GLU A 26 -29.98 12.38 7.52
N GLU A 27 -29.96 13.62 8.01
CA GLU A 27 -29.93 14.80 7.15
C GLU A 27 -28.61 14.88 6.37
N VAL A 28 -27.49 14.65 7.07
CA VAL A 28 -26.16 14.62 6.45
C VAL A 28 -26.09 13.46 5.45
N LEU A 29 -26.55 12.28 5.82
CA LEU A 29 -26.59 11.12 4.92
C LEU A 29 -27.39 11.43 3.65
N LYS A 30 -28.63 11.92 3.78
CA LYS A 30 -29.47 12.29 2.64
C LYS A 30 -28.87 13.39 1.77
N HIS A 31 -28.14 14.33 2.38
CA HIS A 31 -27.42 15.35 1.62
C HIS A 31 -26.40 14.70 0.67
N TYR A 32 -25.55 13.80 1.14
CA TYR A 32 -24.56 13.12 0.30
C TYR A 32 -25.17 12.11 -0.66
N GLN A 33 -26.20 11.38 -0.28
CA GLN A 33 -26.94 10.48 -1.16
C GLN A 33 -27.56 11.20 -2.36
N ARG A 34 -28.08 12.40 -2.17
CA ARG A 34 -28.60 13.24 -3.28
C ARG A 34 -27.52 13.83 -4.16
N ARG A 35 -26.32 14.01 -3.60
CA ARG A 35 -25.19 14.58 -4.33
C ARG A 35 -24.52 13.56 -5.26
N PHE A 36 -24.49 12.30 -4.88
CA PHE A 36 -23.85 11.23 -5.63
C PHE A 36 -24.90 10.37 -6.34
N SER A 37 -25.11 10.61 -7.63
CA SER A 37 -25.98 9.79 -8.47
C SER A 37 -25.31 8.48 -8.91
N HIS A 38 -24.00 8.43 -8.92
CA HIS A 38 -23.21 7.26 -9.26
C HIS A 38 -21.99 7.15 -8.32
N ILE A 39 -21.68 5.94 -7.92
CA ILE A 39 -20.52 5.59 -7.09
C ILE A 39 -19.72 4.53 -7.85
N LEU A 40 -18.48 4.86 -8.18
CA LEU A 40 -17.53 3.94 -8.82
C LEU A 40 -16.39 3.69 -7.84
N VAL A 41 -16.09 2.42 -7.63
CA VAL A 41 -15.01 2.00 -6.74
C VAL A 41 -14.03 1.15 -7.52
N ASP A 42 -12.78 1.55 -7.51
CA ASP A 42 -11.67 0.79 -8.08
C ASP A 42 -10.93 0.02 -6.97
N GLU A 43 -10.19 -1.03 -7.36
CA GLU A 43 -9.45 -1.91 -6.45
C GLU A 43 -10.32 -2.44 -5.29
N PHE A 44 -11.54 -2.85 -5.61
CA PHE A 44 -12.56 -3.20 -4.62
C PHE A 44 -12.15 -4.35 -3.69
N GLN A 45 -11.28 -5.26 -4.13
CA GLN A 45 -10.70 -6.35 -3.34
C GLN A 45 -9.88 -5.86 -2.13
N ASP A 46 -9.41 -4.61 -2.16
CA ASP A 46 -8.60 -4.02 -1.11
C ASP A 46 -9.43 -3.25 -0.06
N THR A 47 -10.75 -3.26 -0.21
CA THR A 47 -11.64 -2.59 0.74
C THR A 47 -11.77 -3.36 2.05
N ASN A 48 -11.71 -2.62 3.17
CA ASN A 48 -12.02 -3.17 4.50
C ASN A 48 -13.53 -3.06 4.82
N GLU A 49 -13.94 -3.63 5.96
CA GLU A 49 -15.33 -3.62 6.38
C GLU A 49 -15.92 -2.22 6.51
N VAL A 50 -15.18 -1.28 7.12
CA VAL A 50 -15.67 0.10 7.32
C VAL A 50 -15.86 0.81 5.99
N GLN A 51 -14.92 0.63 5.06
CA GLN A 51 -15.03 1.18 3.70
C GLN A 51 -16.25 0.62 2.96
N TYR A 52 -16.45 -0.69 3.03
CA TYR A 52 -17.61 -1.32 2.41
C TYR A 52 -18.93 -0.78 2.98
N GLN A 53 -19.05 -0.71 4.30
CA GLN A 53 -20.26 -0.19 4.96
C GLN A 53 -20.50 1.30 4.67
N PHE A 54 -19.45 2.09 4.60
CA PHE A 54 -19.51 3.50 4.21
C PHE A 54 -20.05 3.67 2.79
N LEU A 55 -19.51 2.90 1.83
CA LEU A 55 -19.97 2.90 0.45
C LEU A 55 -21.42 2.46 0.34
N LYS A 56 -21.81 1.43 1.07
CA LYS A 56 -23.18 0.92 1.11
C LYS A 56 -24.16 1.99 1.61
N LEU A 57 -23.85 2.68 2.72
CA LEU A 57 -24.68 3.77 3.22
C LEU A 57 -24.96 4.84 2.16
N LEU A 58 -23.95 5.18 1.37
CA LEU A 58 -24.11 6.16 0.29
C LEU A 58 -24.93 5.61 -0.87
N ALA A 59 -24.70 4.37 -1.28
CA ALA A 59 -25.34 3.74 -2.43
C ALA A 59 -26.83 3.41 -2.17
N ASP A 60 -27.20 3.08 -0.94
CA ASP A 60 -28.57 2.75 -0.55
C ASP A 60 -29.54 3.93 -0.73
N GLY A 61 -29.05 5.13 -1.02
CA GLY A 61 -29.85 6.28 -1.45
C GLY A 61 -30.35 6.21 -2.90
N GLY A 62 -30.07 5.15 -3.62
CA GLY A 62 -30.50 4.94 -5.01
C GLY A 62 -29.45 5.34 -6.07
N ALA A 63 -28.20 5.55 -5.66
CA ALA A 63 -27.10 5.77 -6.59
C ALA A 63 -26.81 4.51 -7.43
N GLY A 64 -26.44 4.68 -8.68
CA GLY A 64 -25.84 3.61 -9.47
C GLY A 64 -24.50 3.22 -8.85
N PHE A 65 -24.33 1.95 -8.46
CA PHE A 65 -23.11 1.48 -7.79
C PHE A 65 -22.34 0.50 -8.68
N MET A 66 -21.12 0.85 -9.03
CA MET A 66 -20.20 0.04 -9.82
C MET A 66 -18.92 -0.21 -9.03
N SER A 67 -18.52 -1.47 -8.92
CA SER A 67 -17.23 -1.86 -8.36
C SER A 67 -16.36 -2.54 -9.41
N VAL A 68 -15.10 -2.15 -9.45
CA VAL A 68 -14.07 -2.76 -10.29
C VAL A 68 -13.01 -3.33 -9.37
N GLY A 69 -12.59 -4.55 -9.63
CA GLY A 69 -11.58 -5.20 -8.80
C GLY A 69 -11.13 -6.54 -9.37
N ASP A 70 -10.11 -7.07 -8.75
CA ASP A 70 -9.50 -8.33 -9.09
C ASP A 70 -9.19 -9.12 -7.81
N ASP A 71 -10.01 -10.11 -7.49
CA ASP A 71 -9.84 -10.94 -6.29
C ASP A 71 -8.49 -11.67 -6.27
N ASP A 72 -7.92 -11.96 -7.44
CA ASP A 72 -6.60 -12.56 -7.58
C ASP A 72 -5.44 -11.61 -7.20
N GLN A 73 -5.69 -10.30 -7.14
CA GLN A 73 -4.72 -9.28 -6.74
C GLN A 73 -4.89 -8.80 -5.28
N SER A 74 -5.74 -9.45 -4.49
CA SER A 74 -5.94 -9.12 -3.08
C SER A 74 -4.72 -9.48 -2.23
N ILE A 75 -3.86 -8.50 -1.96
CA ILE A 75 -2.62 -8.65 -1.17
C ILE A 75 -2.61 -7.84 0.12
N TYR A 76 -3.70 -7.14 0.46
CA TYR A 76 -3.80 -6.26 1.63
C TYR A 76 -4.64 -6.83 2.77
N GLY A 77 -4.86 -8.14 2.84
CA GLY A 77 -5.55 -8.80 3.94
C GLY A 77 -4.95 -8.45 5.32
N TRP A 78 -3.63 -8.30 5.41
CA TRP A 78 -2.93 -7.87 6.63
C TRP A 78 -3.22 -6.42 7.06
N ARG A 79 -3.80 -5.59 6.17
CA ARG A 79 -4.33 -4.25 6.47
C ARG A 79 -5.82 -4.25 6.77
N GLY A 80 -6.45 -5.43 6.84
CA GLY A 80 -7.89 -5.57 7.07
C GLY A 80 -8.75 -5.54 5.82
N ALA A 81 -8.14 -5.60 4.62
CA ALA A 81 -8.89 -5.80 3.39
C ALA A 81 -9.60 -7.15 3.40
N LYS A 82 -10.80 -7.18 2.84
CA LYS A 82 -11.64 -8.37 2.77
C LYS A 82 -12.03 -8.64 1.32
N SER A 83 -11.35 -9.58 0.69
CA SER A 83 -11.69 -10.00 -0.68
C SER A 83 -13.13 -10.54 -0.80
N GLU A 84 -13.67 -11.07 0.31
CA GLU A 84 -15.07 -11.52 0.39
C GLU A 84 -16.09 -10.40 0.14
N ASN A 85 -15.67 -9.12 0.25
CA ASN A 85 -16.56 -7.99 -0.07
C ASN A 85 -17.05 -8.04 -1.51
N ILE A 86 -16.28 -8.62 -2.44
CA ILE A 86 -16.72 -8.81 -3.83
C ILE A 86 -17.94 -9.74 -3.90
N ASN A 87 -17.87 -10.88 -3.21
CA ASN A 87 -19.00 -11.82 -3.16
C ASN A 87 -20.19 -11.24 -2.40
N ARG A 88 -19.90 -10.49 -1.33
CA ARG A 88 -20.93 -9.82 -0.55
C ARG A 88 -21.66 -8.75 -1.35
N PHE A 89 -20.95 -8.02 -2.22
CA PHE A 89 -21.55 -7.03 -3.12
C PHE A 89 -22.66 -7.64 -3.97
N THR A 90 -22.42 -8.80 -4.57
CA THR A 90 -23.42 -9.50 -5.40
C THR A 90 -24.60 -10.06 -4.60
N THR A 91 -24.39 -10.30 -3.30
CA THR A 91 -25.47 -10.72 -2.38
C THR A 91 -26.30 -9.55 -1.91
N ASP A 92 -25.65 -8.42 -1.57
CA ASP A 92 -26.31 -7.21 -1.09
C ASP A 92 -27.09 -6.50 -2.22
N TYR A 93 -26.63 -6.62 -3.46
CA TYR A 93 -27.25 -6.03 -4.66
C TYR A 93 -27.64 -7.13 -5.66
N THR A 94 -28.86 -7.65 -5.53
CA THR A 94 -29.35 -8.83 -6.27
C THR A 94 -29.43 -8.64 -7.78
N ASN A 95 -29.46 -7.41 -8.28
CA ASN A 95 -29.51 -7.09 -9.71
C ASN A 95 -28.13 -6.76 -10.26
N THR A 96 -27.06 -7.22 -9.60
CA THR A 96 -25.68 -6.96 -10.06
C THR A 96 -25.39 -7.75 -11.34
N GLU A 97 -24.93 -7.05 -12.36
CA GLU A 97 -24.35 -7.65 -13.55
C GLU A 97 -22.84 -7.81 -13.36
N ILE A 98 -22.33 -9.01 -13.61
CA ILE A 98 -20.89 -9.30 -13.48
C ILE A 98 -20.29 -9.39 -14.88
N ILE A 99 -19.38 -8.46 -15.17
CA ILE A 99 -18.62 -8.43 -16.42
C ILE A 99 -17.19 -8.86 -16.12
N ARG A 100 -16.71 -9.90 -16.79
CA ARG A 100 -15.33 -10.40 -16.65
C ARG A 100 -14.46 -9.86 -17.78
N LEU A 101 -13.37 -9.18 -17.42
CA LEU A 101 -12.37 -8.70 -18.36
C LEU A 101 -11.19 -9.67 -18.31
N GLU A 102 -11.14 -10.64 -19.24
CA GLU A 102 -10.15 -11.72 -19.24
C GLU A 102 -9.01 -11.49 -20.23
N GLN A 103 -9.24 -10.66 -21.25
CA GLN A 103 -8.19 -10.30 -22.20
C GLN A 103 -7.18 -9.34 -21.57
N ASN A 104 -5.92 -9.73 -21.58
CA ASN A 104 -4.82 -8.92 -21.09
C ASN A 104 -4.04 -8.32 -22.27
N TYR A 105 -3.80 -7.01 -22.21
CA TYR A 105 -3.10 -6.25 -23.25
C TYR A 105 -1.69 -5.82 -22.81
N ARG A 106 -1.30 -6.14 -21.58
CA ARG A 106 -0.03 -5.69 -20.97
C ARG A 106 1.07 -6.72 -21.12
N SER A 107 0.76 -7.99 -20.92
CA SER A 107 1.74 -9.06 -20.71
C SER A 107 1.71 -10.08 -21.85
N THR A 108 2.87 -10.68 -22.10
CA THR A 108 3.02 -11.79 -23.06
C THR A 108 2.35 -13.07 -22.54
N SER A 109 2.11 -14.02 -23.42
CA SER A 109 1.50 -15.31 -23.07
C SER A 109 2.32 -16.11 -22.04
N VAL A 110 3.66 -16.01 -22.09
CA VAL A 110 4.56 -16.67 -21.12
C VAL A 110 4.32 -16.15 -19.70
N ILE A 111 4.22 -14.81 -19.53
CA ILE A 111 3.95 -14.20 -18.23
C ILE A 111 2.57 -14.59 -17.71
N LEU A 112 1.54 -14.55 -18.58
CA LEU A 112 0.17 -14.90 -18.18
C LEU A 112 0.05 -16.37 -17.81
N SER A 113 0.72 -17.27 -18.55
CA SER A 113 0.74 -18.70 -18.23
C SER A 113 1.32 -18.96 -16.84
N ALA A 114 2.42 -18.28 -16.50
CA ALA A 114 3.02 -18.38 -15.18
C ALA A 114 2.09 -17.81 -14.09
N ALA A 115 1.49 -16.64 -14.33
CA ALA A 115 0.54 -16.02 -13.40
C ALA A 115 -0.69 -16.90 -13.17
N ASN A 116 -1.30 -17.43 -14.23
CA ASN A 116 -2.44 -18.33 -14.13
C ASN A 116 -2.07 -19.62 -13.38
N ALA A 117 -0.86 -20.17 -13.58
CA ALA A 117 -0.40 -21.35 -12.87
C ALA A 117 -0.22 -21.09 -11.36
N VAL A 118 0.32 -19.94 -10.97
CA VAL A 118 0.47 -19.55 -9.57
C VAL A 118 -0.86 -19.35 -8.89
N ILE A 119 -1.76 -18.57 -9.51
CA ILE A 119 -3.03 -18.22 -8.90
C ILE A 119 -4.01 -19.40 -8.82
N LYS A 120 -3.84 -20.42 -9.64
CA LYS A 120 -4.65 -21.64 -9.62
C LYS A 120 -4.60 -22.39 -8.28
N ASN A 121 -3.56 -22.15 -7.48
CA ASN A 121 -3.44 -22.72 -6.13
C ASN A 121 -4.36 -22.05 -5.11
N ASN A 122 -4.89 -20.86 -5.40
CA ASN A 122 -5.82 -20.16 -4.50
C ASN A 122 -7.22 -20.76 -4.63
N GLN A 123 -7.84 -21.02 -3.47
CA GLN A 123 -9.23 -21.48 -3.38
C GLN A 123 -10.19 -20.30 -3.15
N GLY A 124 -11.45 -20.47 -3.55
CA GLY A 124 -12.49 -19.46 -3.31
C GLY A 124 -12.48 -18.25 -4.25
N ARG A 125 -11.77 -18.36 -5.38
CA ARG A 125 -11.73 -17.34 -6.45
C ARG A 125 -13.05 -17.24 -7.18
N MET A 126 -13.36 -16.05 -7.71
CA MET A 126 -14.48 -15.88 -8.66
C MET A 126 -14.23 -16.60 -9.99
N GLY A 127 -13.00 -17.02 -10.24
CA GLY A 127 -12.60 -17.81 -11.41
C GLY A 127 -12.57 -16.99 -12.70
N LYS A 128 -11.37 -16.69 -13.16
CA LYS A 128 -11.07 -16.17 -14.50
C LYS A 128 -9.76 -16.77 -14.98
N GLU A 129 -9.54 -16.74 -16.27
CA GLU A 129 -8.30 -17.13 -16.90
C GLU A 129 -7.85 -16.03 -17.85
N LEU A 130 -6.74 -15.38 -17.51
CA LEU A 130 -6.21 -14.31 -18.33
C LEU A 130 -5.59 -14.87 -19.59
N TRP A 131 -5.93 -14.28 -20.73
CA TRP A 131 -5.39 -14.62 -22.04
C TRP A 131 -4.95 -13.36 -22.79
N THR A 132 -4.13 -13.51 -23.81
CA THR A 132 -3.63 -12.41 -24.63
C THR A 132 -3.44 -12.84 -26.09
N ASP A 133 -3.61 -11.89 -27.01
CA ASP A 133 -3.24 -12.02 -28.42
C ASP A 133 -1.76 -11.66 -28.67
N GLN A 134 -1.04 -11.20 -27.63
CA GLN A 134 0.38 -10.86 -27.77
C GLN A 134 1.22 -12.10 -28.04
N LYS A 135 2.31 -11.88 -28.78
CA LYS A 135 3.28 -12.94 -29.10
C LYS A 135 3.87 -13.56 -27.82
N GLU A 136 4.36 -14.79 -27.95
CA GLU A 136 5.26 -15.37 -26.96
C GLU A 136 6.39 -14.39 -26.66
N GLY A 137 6.61 -14.14 -25.38
CA GLY A 137 7.72 -13.31 -24.92
C GLY A 137 8.96 -14.17 -24.63
N GLU A 138 9.98 -13.52 -24.12
CA GLU A 138 11.17 -14.21 -23.61
C GLU A 138 10.78 -15.11 -22.40
N PRO A 139 11.42 -16.25 -22.20
CA PRO A 139 11.23 -17.11 -21.04
C PRO A 139 11.49 -16.35 -19.73
N ILE A 140 10.74 -16.70 -18.68
CA ILE A 140 10.98 -16.16 -17.33
C ILE A 140 12.26 -16.79 -16.80
N SER A 141 13.23 -15.96 -16.41
CA SER A 141 14.47 -16.38 -15.77
C SER A 141 14.34 -16.34 -14.26
N VAL A 142 14.80 -17.38 -13.57
CA VAL A 142 14.85 -17.46 -12.12
C VAL A 142 16.29 -17.53 -11.68
N TYR A 143 16.69 -16.61 -10.80
CA TYR A 143 18.02 -16.59 -10.21
C TYR A 143 17.92 -16.76 -8.69
N SER A 144 18.68 -17.70 -8.14
CA SER A 144 18.76 -17.92 -6.71
C SER A 144 20.08 -17.35 -6.20
N ALA A 145 20.01 -16.21 -5.53
CA ALA A 145 21.17 -15.53 -4.99
C ALA A 145 21.64 -16.13 -3.65
N TYR A 146 22.93 -15.98 -3.34
CA TYR A 146 23.50 -16.37 -2.05
C TYR A 146 23.14 -15.39 -0.92
N ASN A 147 23.00 -14.12 -1.25
CA ASN A 147 22.63 -13.04 -0.35
C ASN A 147 22.08 -11.85 -1.16
N GLU A 148 21.69 -10.79 -0.44
CA GLU A 148 21.10 -9.57 -1.01
C GLU A 148 22.07 -8.80 -1.93
N ASP A 149 23.37 -8.80 -1.63
CA ASP A 149 24.39 -8.16 -2.46
C ASP A 149 24.58 -8.91 -3.78
N ASP A 150 24.49 -10.22 -3.76
CA ASP A 150 24.58 -11.07 -4.94
C ASP A 150 23.34 -10.90 -5.83
N GLU A 151 22.16 -10.82 -5.22
CA GLU A 151 20.90 -10.50 -5.91
C GLU A 151 21.01 -9.15 -6.63
N ALA A 152 21.43 -8.11 -5.92
CA ALA A 152 21.55 -6.77 -6.47
C ALA A 152 22.58 -6.71 -7.62
N ARG A 153 23.72 -7.39 -7.50
CA ARG A 153 24.72 -7.47 -8.59
C ARG A 153 24.17 -8.18 -9.83
N TYR A 154 23.41 -9.25 -9.64
CA TYR A 154 22.77 -9.96 -10.75
C TYR A 154 21.75 -9.06 -11.46
N VAL A 155 20.91 -8.35 -10.71
CA VAL A 155 19.93 -7.43 -11.26
C VAL A 155 20.60 -6.32 -12.06
N VAL A 156 21.62 -5.66 -11.49
CA VAL A 156 22.34 -4.58 -12.16
C VAL A 156 23.09 -5.07 -13.39
N GLY A 157 23.74 -6.24 -13.32
CA GLY A 157 24.37 -6.88 -14.47
C GLY A 157 23.38 -7.19 -15.59
N SER A 158 22.18 -7.61 -15.25
CA SER A 158 21.09 -7.84 -16.22
C SER A 158 20.66 -6.54 -16.90
N ILE A 159 20.57 -5.44 -16.15
CA ILE A 159 20.26 -4.11 -16.69
C ILE A 159 21.37 -3.64 -17.64
N GLN A 160 22.63 -3.81 -17.26
CA GLN A 160 23.76 -3.45 -18.13
C GLN A 160 23.74 -4.25 -19.45
N ASN A 161 23.43 -5.54 -19.37
CA ASN A 161 23.28 -6.37 -20.57
C ASN A 161 22.13 -5.90 -21.46
N TRP A 162 21.00 -5.46 -20.86
CA TRP A 162 19.87 -4.88 -21.57
C TRP A 162 20.30 -3.61 -22.35
N VAL A 163 21.01 -2.70 -21.71
CA VAL A 163 21.52 -1.48 -22.33
C VAL A 163 22.53 -1.78 -23.43
N ASN A 164 23.44 -2.74 -23.20
CA ASN A 164 24.44 -3.14 -24.18
C ASN A 164 23.81 -3.76 -25.44
N GLN A 165 22.60 -4.27 -25.37
CA GLN A 165 21.80 -4.71 -26.52
C GLN A 165 21.10 -3.56 -27.25
N GLY A 166 21.34 -2.32 -26.86
CA GLY A 166 20.74 -1.13 -27.47
C GLY A 166 19.33 -0.80 -27.01
N ARG A 167 18.88 -1.38 -25.89
CA ARG A 167 17.58 -1.13 -25.30
C ARG A 167 17.63 0.02 -24.28
N ASN A 168 16.48 0.61 -23.97
CA ASN A 168 16.42 1.78 -23.09
C ASN A 168 16.22 1.41 -21.62
N LEU A 169 16.78 2.22 -20.72
CA LEU A 169 16.57 2.08 -19.27
C LEU A 169 15.12 2.34 -18.87
N ASP A 170 14.40 3.16 -19.60
CA ASP A 170 12.98 3.47 -19.35
C ASP A 170 12.05 2.24 -19.46
N GLU A 171 12.55 1.16 -20.10
CA GLU A 171 11.82 -0.10 -20.24
C GLU A 171 12.09 -1.06 -19.09
N VAL A 172 12.92 -0.68 -18.11
CA VAL A 172 13.32 -1.53 -16.99
C VAL A 172 12.62 -1.09 -15.71
N ALA A 173 11.99 -2.03 -15.01
CA ALA A 173 11.46 -1.81 -13.69
C ALA A 173 11.95 -2.91 -12.72
N ILE A 174 12.36 -2.49 -11.52
CA ILE A 174 12.71 -3.41 -10.42
C ILE A 174 11.56 -3.37 -9.42
N LEU A 175 10.91 -4.50 -9.22
CA LEU A 175 9.84 -4.65 -8.25
C LEU A 175 10.33 -5.41 -7.02
N TYR A 176 10.04 -4.92 -5.84
CA TYR A 176 10.41 -5.56 -4.57
C TYR A 176 9.24 -5.52 -3.58
N ARG A 177 9.22 -6.46 -2.66
CA ARG A 177 8.12 -6.61 -1.70
C ARG A 177 8.18 -5.60 -0.56
N SER A 178 9.36 -5.23 -0.13
CA SER A 178 9.61 -4.40 1.05
C SER A 178 10.58 -3.26 0.74
N ASN A 179 10.28 -2.07 1.25
CA ASN A 179 11.16 -0.91 1.10
C ASN A 179 12.58 -1.13 1.70
N ALA A 180 12.73 -2.10 2.60
CA ALA A 180 14.05 -2.44 3.13
C ALA A 180 15.00 -2.99 2.05
N GLN A 181 14.45 -3.66 1.04
CA GLN A 181 15.22 -4.22 -0.08
C GLN A 181 15.76 -3.15 -1.03
N SER A 182 15.11 -1.97 -1.09
CA SER A 182 15.52 -0.92 -2.03
C SER A 182 16.95 -0.43 -1.80
N ARG A 183 17.41 -0.41 -0.54
CA ARG A 183 18.71 0.14 -0.19
C ARG A 183 19.87 -0.57 -0.88
N VAL A 184 19.89 -1.90 -0.84
CA VAL A 184 20.98 -2.69 -1.44
C VAL A 184 20.95 -2.57 -2.96
N LEU A 185 19.75 -2.54 -3.57
CA LEU A 185 19.57 -2.29 -4.99
C LEU A 185 20.04 -0.88 -5.40
N GLU A 186 19.66 0.15 -4.63
CA GLU A 186 20.10 1.53 -4.86
C GLU A 186 21.63 1.65 -4.80
N GLU A 187 22.27 1.05 -3.77
CA GLU A 187 23.72 1.06 -3.63
C GLU A 187 24.42 0.38 -4.83
N ALA A 188 23.88 -0.73 -5.31
CA ALA A 188 24.41 -1.42 -6.47
C ALA A 188 24.25 -0.61 -7.78
N ILE A 189 23.09 0.01 -7.99
CA ILE A 189 22.82 0.86 -9.15
C ILE A 189 23.74 2.09 -9.16
N LEU A 190 23.95 2.72 -8.00
CA LEU A 190 24.82 3.89 -7.84
C LEU A 190 26.29 3.55 -8.12
N ARG A 191 26.78 2.38 -7.70
CA ARG A 191 28.15 1.91 -7.99
C ARG A 191 28.43 1.84 -9.49
N GLU A 192 27.43 1.47 -10.27
CA GLU A 192 27.50 1.37 -11.73
C GLU A 192 27.09 2.67 -12.43
N SER A 193 26.83 3.74 -11.68
CA SER A 193 26.44 5.07 -12.21
C SER A 193 25.21 5.03 -13.12
N LEU A 194 24.29 4.10 -12.90
CA LEU A 194 23.05 4.01 -13.64
C LEU A 194 22.02 5.00 -13.07
N PRO A 195 21.32 5.78 -13.91
CA PRO A 195 20.23 6.62 -13.45
C PRO A 195 19.03 5.77 -13.03
N TYR A 196 18.37 6.15 -11.92
CA TYR A 196 17.19 5.47 -11.45
C TYR A 196 16.19 6.42 -10.78
N LYS A 197 14.95 5.96 -10.63
CA LYS A 197 13.90 6.68 -9.92
C LYS A 197 13.13 5.69 -9.03
N ILE A 198 12.89 6.06 -7.77
CA ILE A 198 12.07 5.26 -6.85
C ILE A 198 10.64 5.80 -6.87
N TYR A 199 9.69 4.88 -7.08
CA TYR A 199 8.27 5.14 -6.96
C TYR A 199 7.72 4.51 -5.69
N GLY A 200 6.92 5.24 -4.91
CA GLY A 200 6.29 4.72 -3.69
C GLY A 200 7.25 4.42 -2.54
N GLY A 201 8.55 4.71 -2.68
CA GLY A 201 9.52 4.59 -1.59
C GLY A 201 9.31 5.66 -0.52
N LEU A 202 9.88 5.43 0.66
CA LEU A 202 9.92 6.45 1.71
C LEU A 202 10.66 7.68 1.16
N ARG A 203 9.97 8.84 1.20
CA ARG A 203 10.61 10.11 0.86
C ARG A 203 11.81 10.30 1.78
N PHE A 204 12.84 11.03 1.31
CA PHE A 204 14.06 11.27 2.09
C PHE A 204 13.77 11.63 3.56
N TYR A 205 12.84 12.56 3.80
CA TYR A 205 12.44 12.98 5.14
C TYR A 205 11.60 11.96 5.92
N GLU A 206 11.15 10.89 5.29
CA GLU A 206 10.37 9.81 5.92
C GLU A 206 11.26 8.66 6.41
N ARG A 207 12.50 8.60 5.99
CA ARG A 207 13.49 7.61 6.43
C ARG A 207 13.73 7.77 7.94
N ALA A 208 13.87 6.65 8.63
CA ALA A 208 13.97 6.64 10.09
C ALA A 208 15.16 7.46 10.61
N GLU A 209 16.33 7.32 9.97
CA GLU A 209 17.54 8.05 10.28
C GLU A 209 17.39 9.56 10.09
N ILE A 210 16.68 9.97 9.04
CA ILE A 210 16.43 11.38 8.75
C ILE A 210 15.42 11.96 9.76
N LYS A 211 14.34 11.22 10.06
CA LYS A 211 13.40 11.60 11.13
C LYS A 211 14.08 11.75 12.48
N ASN A 212 15.04 10.87 12.80
CA ASN A 212 15.82 10.98 14.04
C ASN A 212 16.67 12.24 14.04
N ALA A 213 17.42 12.51 12.98
CA ALA A 213 18.21 13.73 12.83
C ALA A 213 17.35 14.99 12.91
N MET A 214 16.22 14.99 12.19
CA MET A 214 15.25 16.10 12.24
C MET A 214 14.68 16.31 13.65
N SER A 215 14.40 15.23 14.40
CA SER A 215 13.91 15.35 15.77
C SER A 215 14.96 15.98 16.69
N TYR A 216 16.24 15.66 16.52
CA TYR A 216 17.31 16.40 17.24
C TYR A 216 17.35 17.87 16.89
N LEU A 217 17.25 18.21 15.61
CA LEU A 217 17.20 19.61 15.16
C LEU A 217 15.97 20.34 15.73
N ARG A 218 14.79 19.71 15.72
CA ARG A 218 13.56 20.26 16.30
C ARG A 218 13.74 20.60 17.78
N LEU A 219 14.36 19.75 18.58
CA LEU A 219 14.64 19.99 19.98
C LEU A 219 15.63 21.14 20.23
N LEU A 220 16.47 21.49 19.26
CA LEU A 220 17.33 22.69 19.34
C LEU A 220 16.52 23.98 19.20
N PHE A 221 15.47 23.97 18.39
CA PHE A 221 14.61 25.13 18.15
C PHE A 221 13.44 25.22 19.14
N GLY A 222 12.89 24.07 19.55
CA GLY A 222 11.76 23.99 20.47
C GLY A 222 11.97 22.87 21.50
N ARG A 223 12.31 23.26 22.73
CA ARG A 223 12.58 22.28 23.82
C ARG A 223 11.32 21.61 24.35
N GLU A 224 10.15 22.08 23.96
CA GLU A 224 8.82 21.60 24.38
C GLU A 224 8.23 20.61 23.38
N ASP A 225 9.01 20.10 22.42
CA ASP A 225 8.56 19.12 21.43
C ASP A 225 8.66 17.70 21.98
N ASP A 226 7.61 17.28 22.69
CA ASP A 226 7.53 15.95 23.33
C ASP A 226 7.69 14.81 22.32
N ALA A 227 7.10 14.92 21.14
CA ALA A 227 7.18 13.91 20.11
C ALA A 227 8.61 13.73 19.58
N ALA A 228 9.33 14.85 19.39
CA ALA A 228 10.74 14.80 19.00
C ALA A 228 11.62 14.25 20.13
N PHE A 229 11.34 14.61 21.38
CA PHE A 229 12.05 14.10 22.55
C PHE A 229 11.88 12.58 22.71
N GLU A 230 10.65 12.09 22.72
CA GLU A 230 10.36 10.67 22.85
C GLU A 230 10.99 9.84 21.73
N ARG A 231 11.02 10.40 20.52
CA ARG A 231 11.64 9.73 19.39
C ARG A 231 13.14 9.51 19.57
N VAL A 232 13.87 10.46 20.12
CA VAL A 232 15.35 10.42 20.15
C VAL A 232 15.96 10.13 21.50
N ILE A 233 15.17 10.03 22.56
CA ILE A 233 15.70 9.83 23.92
C ILE A 233 16.60 8.60 24.04
N ASN A 234 16.33 7.55 23.27
CA ASN A 234 17.12 6.33 23.20
C ASN A 234 17.85 6.15 21.85
N ILE A 235 18.04 7.20 21.09
CA ILE A 235 18.80 7.18 19.83
C ILE A 235 19.92 8.21 19.91
N PRO A 236 21.19 7.82 20.12
CA PRO A 236 21.69 6.44 20.39
C PRO A 236 21.15 5.87 21.70
N PRO A 237 21.27 4.54 21.92
CA PRO A 237 20.80 3.90 23.15
C PRO A 237 21.40 4.53 24.41
N ARG A 238 20.53 4.95 25.35
CA ARG A 238 20.93 5.59 26.62
C ARG A 238 20.51 4.80 27.86
N GLY A 239 19.90 3.63 27.66
CA GLY A 239 19.46 2.78 28.79
C GLY A 239 18.21 3.33 29.50
N ILE A 240 17.45 4.22 28.90
CA ILE A 240 16.25 4.79 29.49
C ILE A 240 15.08 3.85 29.21
N GLY A 241 14.62 3.14 30.23
CA GLY A 241 13.50 2.21 30.10
C GLY A 241 12.13 2.90 30.01
N ALA A 242 11.12 2.13 29.59
CA ALA A 242 9.74 2.61 29.44
C ALA A 242 9.19 3.26 30.72
N LYS A 243 9.43 2.67 31.89
CA LYS A 243 9.02 3.24 33.20
C LYS A 243 9.59 4.63 33.43
N THR A 244 10.84 4.88 33.04
CA THR A 244 11.46 6.20 33.20
C THR A 244 10.83 7.22 32.26
N ILE A 245 10.51 6.81 31.05
CA ILE A 245 9.80 7.66 30.08
C ILE A 245 8.41 8.01 30.62
N ASP A 246 7.68 7.06 31.18
CA ASP A 246 6.36 7.31 31.77
C ASP A 246 6.41 8.29 32.95
N ILE A 247 7.46 8.20 33.81
CA ILE A 247 7.68 9.15 34.90
C ILE A 247 7.97 10.57 34.35
N ILE A 248 8.77 10.68 33.27
CA ILE A 248 9.07 11.95 32.62
C ILE A 248 7.80 12.57 32.07
N ARG A 249 6.98 11.76 31.36
CA ARG A 249 5.69 12.20 30.82
C ARG A 249 4.76 12.72 31.92
N ALA A 250 4.61 11.95 33.00
CA ALA A 250 3.76 12.36 34.11
C ALA A 250 4.20 13.69 34.71
N LYS A 251 5.50 13.91 34.89
CA LYS A 251 6.03 15.18 35.42
C LYS A 251 5.94 16.34 34.43
N ALA A 252 6.04 16.07 33.14
CA ALA A 252 5.86 17.11 32.13
C ALA A 252 4.39 17.59 32.03
N ALA A 253 3.44 16.68 32.26
CA ALA A 253 2.00 17.01 32.25
C ALA A 253 1.54 17.80 33.49
N GLU A 254 2.36 17.87 34.57
CA GLU A 254 2.07 18.66 35.78
C GLU A 254 2.47 20.13 35.65
N LYS A 255 3.15 20.52 34.58
CA LYS A 255 3.57 21.90 34.27
C LYS A 255 2.70 22.53 33.18
#